data_49aef4917e37904356fb362d1d9865dc
#
_entry.id   49aef4917e37904356fb362d1d9865dc
#
_cell.length_a   1.000
_cell.length_b   1.000
_cell.length_c   1.000
_cell.angle_alpha   90.00
_cell.angle_beta   90.00
_cell.angle_gamma   90.00
#
_symmetry.space_group_name_H-M   'P 1'
#
loop_
_entity.id
_entity.type
_entity.pdbx_description
1 polymer ?
#
loop_
_entity_poly.entity_id
_entity_poly.type
_entity_poly.pdbx_seq_one_letter_code
_entity_poly.pdbx_strand_id
1 'polypeptide(L)'
;MSSLDQGIKSISGLSSNVIPASVLESHNPVILRGFISEWPSVQAANKSAINVIGYLEKFSTDEPWTVFRGEPEIDGRVFYNADFTGFNYKVLGRTFKELISDLKQCLSQSNAPMLYVGSTMIDRWLPGFRTENDIEITNHSTLASIWMGNRSRIAAHYDFASNIA
;
A
#
# COMPACT_ATOMS: atom_id res chain seq x y z
N MET A 1 11.71 -17.40 6.47
CA MET A 1 10.86 -17.81 5.34
C MET A 1 9.64 -18.50 5.92
N SER A 2 8.45 -17.91 5.80
CA SER A 2 7.24 -18.48 6.39
C SER A 2 6.79 -19.69 5.56
N SER A 3 6.22 -20.70 6.21
CA SER A 3 5.70 -21.92 5.58
C SER A 3 4.57 -21.72 4.57
N LEU A 4 4.12 -20.48 4.37
CA LEU A 4 3.08 -20.11 3.40
C LEU A 4 3.59 -20.01 1.96
N ASP A 5 4.91 -19.98 1.74
CA ASP A 5 5.51 -19.94 0.40
C ASP A 5 5.56 -21.34 -0.27
N GLN A 6 5.23 -22.41 0.47
CA GLN A 6 5.19 -23.78 -0.07
C GLN A 6 3.87 -24.00 -0.82
N GLY A 7 3.89 -23.80 -2.12
CA GLY A 7 2.76 -24.12 -3.01
C GLY A 7 2.29 -23.00 -3.92
N ILE A 8 2.68 -21.74 -3.67
CA ILE A 8 2.34 -20.63 -4.58
C ILE A 8 3.38 -20.57 -5.70
N LYS A 9 2.89 -20.62 -6.96
CA LYS A 9 3.74 -20.45 -8.14
C LYS A 9 4.47 -19.11 -8.12
N SER A 10 5.76 -19.13 -8.38
CA SER A 10 6.58 -17.92 -8.46
C SER A 10 7.23 -17.80 -9.84
N ILE A 11 7.19 -16.61 -10.43
CA ILE A 11 7.80 -16.27 -11.72
C ILE A 11 8.82 -15.16 -11.49
N SER A 12 10.01 -15.32 -12.07
CA SER A 12 11.09 -14.34 -12.03
C SER A 12 11.53 -13.97 -13.44
N GLY A 13 12.26 -12.86 -13.57
CA GLY A 13 12.86 -12.44 -14.84
C GLY A 13 11.88 -11.90 -15.87
N LEU A 14 10.68 -11.49 -15.43
CA LEU A 14 9.78 -10.72 -16.27
C LEU A 14 10.39 -9.34 -16.52
N SER A 15 10.56 -8.99 -17.80
CA SER A 15 10.96 -7.64 -18.18
C SER A 15 9.73 -6.76 -18.27
N SER A 16 9.81 -5.59 -17.62
CA SER A 16 8.88 -4.46 -17.71
C SER A 16 7.37 -4.75 -17.65
N ASN A 17 6.69 -3.94 -16.99
CA ASN A 17 5.28 -3.51 -16.88
C ASN A 17 4.15 -4.38 -17.50
N VAL A 18 4.44 -5.41 -18.30
CA VAL A 18 3.44 -6.26 -18.96
C VAL A 18 3.27 -7.58 -18.20
N ILE A 19 2.06 -7.83 -17.73
CA ILE A 19 1.72 -9.10 -17.08
C ILE A 19 1.43 -10.15 -18.15
N PRO A 20 2.07 -11.34 -18.08
CA PRO A 20 1.78 -12.42 -19.01
C PRO A 20 0.31 -12.85 -18.95
N ALA A 21 -0.30 -13.14 -20.11
CA ALA A 21 -1.69 -13.59 -20.19
C ALA A 21 -1.95 -14.82 -19.30
N SER A 22 -1.01 -15.74 -19.20
CA SER A 22 -1.11 -16.93 -18.32
C SER A 22 -1.19 -16.60 -16.82
N VAL A 23 -0.81 -15.40 -16.41
CA VAL A 23 -0.98 -14.91 -15.04
C VAL A 23 -2.37 -14.31 -14.88
N LEU A 24 -2.82 -13.49 -15.85
CA LEU A 24 -4.15 -12.87 -15.84
C LEU A 24 -5.28 -13.92 -15.91
N GLU A 25 -5.04 -15.03 -16.58
CA GLU A 25 -5.98 -16.15 -16.72
C GLU A 25 -5.87 -17.17 -15.56
N SER A 26 -4.94 -16.98 -14.64
CA SER A 26 -4.73 -17.91 -13.54
C SER A 26 -5.86 -17.82 -12.50
N HIS A 27 -6.41 -18.96 -12.11
CA HIS A 27 -7.33 -19.06 -10.98
C HIS A 27 -6.62 -19.25 -9.63
N ASN A 28 -5.29 -19.32 -9.65
CA ASN A 28 -4.47 -19.47 -8.46
C ASN A 28 -3.56 -18.26 -8.30
N PRO A 29 -3.21 -17.87 -7.07
CA PRO A 29 -2.27 -16.77 -6.83
C PRO A 29 -0.90 -17.08 -7.42
N VAL A 30 -0.24 -16.05 -7.96
CA VAL A 30 1.10 -16.14 -8.54
C VAL A 30 1.96 -15.00 -8.00
N ILE A 31 3.19 -15.31 -7.58
CA ILE A 31 4.16 -14.29 -7.13
C ILE A 31 5.02 -13.88 -8.32
N LEU A 32 5.04 -12.59 -8.64
CA LEU A 32 5.89 -11.99 -9.68
C LEU A 32 7.13 -11.35 -9.01
N ARG A 33 8.23 -12.10 -8.95
CA ARG A 33 9.43 -11.64 -8.23
C ARG A 33 10.20 -10.60 -9.03
N GLY A 34 10.43 -9.43 -8.39
CA GLY A 34 11.18 -8.32 -8.97
C GLY A 34 10.48 -7.62 -10.14
N PHE A 35 9.19 -7.89 -10.37
CA PHE A 35 8.46 -7.38 -11.52
C PHE A 35 8.43 -5.84 -11.61
N ILE A 36 8.30 -5.17 -10.47
CA ILE A 36 8.26 -3.71 -10.37
C ILE A 36 9.54 -3.12 -9.74
N SER A 37 10.64 -3.87 -9.72
CA SER A 37 11.90 -3.43 -9.08
C SER A 37 12.44 -2.12 -9.63
N GLU A 38 12.17 -1.83 -10.91
CA GLU A 38 12.65 -0.64 -11.59
C GLU A 38 11.75 0.60 -11.39
N TRP A 39 10.62 0.45 -10.74
CA TRP A 39 9.77 1.60 -10.44
C TRP A 39 10.50 2.61 -9.54
N PRO A 40 10.48 3.91 -9.89
CA PRO A 40 11.13 4.95 -9.08
C PRO A 40 10.67 4.96 -7.61
N SER A 41 9.40 4.63 -7.34
CA SER A 41 8.87 4.49 -5.98
C SER A 41 9.53 3.34 -5.22
N VAL A 42 9.73 2.18 -5.87
CA VAL A 42 10.41 1.00 -5.30
C VAL A 42 11.89 1.30 -5.08
N GLN A 43 12.55 1.93 -6.05
CA GLN A 43 13.94 2.37 -5.94
C GLN A 43 14.13 3.38 -4.79
N ALA A 44 13.18 4.28 -4.58
CA ALA A 44 13.19 5.19 -3.45
C ALA A 44 12.98 4.46 -2.11
N ALA A 45 12.04 3.51 -2.07
CA ALA A 45 11.76 2.71 -0.88
C ALA A 45 12.95 1.84 -0.45
N ASN A 46 13.66 1.27 -1.42
CA ASN A 46 14.87 0.47 -1.16
C ASN A 46 16.01 1.29 -0.53
N LYS A 47 16.01 2.60 -0.73
CA LYS A 47 16.99 3.49 -0.07
C LYS A 47 16.62 3.76 1.39
N SER A 48 15.38 4.21 1.64
CA SER A 48 14.85 4.43 2.99
C SER A 48 13.37 4.84 2.95
N ALA A 49 12.70 4.74 4.12
CA ALA A 49 11.35 5.27 4.30
C ALA A 49 11.26 6.78 3.97
N ILE A 50 12.27 7.57 4.37
CA ILE A 50 12.32 9.01 4.07
C ILE A 50 12.41 9.28 2.57
N ASN A 51 13.13 8.45 1.82
CA ASN A 51 13.27 8.61 0.38
C ASN A 51 11.95 8.34 -0.37
N VAL A 52 11.22 7.28 -0.01
CA VAL A 52 9.91 7.01 -0.66
C VAL A 52 8.89 8.06 -0.29
N ILE A 53 8.89 8.55 0.95
CA ILE A 53 8.06 9.67 1.37
C ILE A 53 8.33 10.91 0.51
N GLY A 54 9.60 11.31 0.38
CA GLY A 54 9.98 12.46 -0.45
C GLY A 54 9.68 12.27 -1.95
N TYR A 55 9.67 11.02 -2.42
CA TYR A 55 9.23 10.70 -3.77
C TYR A 55 7.72 10.92 -3.94
N LEU A 56 6.90 10.45 -3.01
CA LEU A 56 5.45 10.61 -3.04
C LEU A 56 5.01 12.08 -2.89
N GLU A 57 5.76 12.88 -2.13
CA GLU A 57 5.50 14.32 -1.97
C GLU A 57 5.45 15.09 -3.31
N LYS A 58 6.14 14.63 -4.33
CA LYS A 58 6.16 15.24 -5.66
C LYS A 58 4.81 15.22 -6.37
N PHE A 59 3.98 14.26 -6.04
CA PHE A 59 2.68 14.02 -6.68
C PHE A 59 1.51 14.45 -5.80
N SER A 60 1.78 14.93 -4.58
CA SER A 60 0.74 15.24 -3.61
C SER A 60 -0.14 16.39 -4.06
N THR A 61 -1.41 16.32 -3.70
CA THR A 61 -2.41 17.37 -3.85
C THR A 61 -2.87 17.88 -2.50
N ASP A 62 -3.70 18.92 -2.50
CA ASP A 62 -4.36 19.44 -1.29
C ASP A 62 -5.60 18.63 -0.90
N GLU A 63 -5.92 17.54 -1.63
CA GLU A 63 -7.03 16.66 -1.30
C GLU A 63 -6.83 16.03 0.09
N PRO A 64 -7.86 16.03 0.94
CA PRO A 64 -7.75 15.46 2.27
C PRO A 64 -7.68 13.93 2.22
N TRP A 65 -6.72 13.37 2.92
CA TRP A 65 -6.54 11.93 3.10
C TRP A 65 -7.34 11.44 4.30
N THR A 66 -7.98 10.30 4.15
CA THR A 66 -8.59 9.58 5.28
C THR A 66 -7.53 8.73 5.96
N VAL A 67 -7.21 9.08 7.19
CA VAL A 67 -6.19 8.39 8.00
C VAL A 67 -6.86 7.69 9.19
N PHE A 68 -6.64 6.40 9.33
CA PHE A 68 -7.01 5.65 10.51
C PHE A 68 -5.87 5.71 11.52
N ARG A 69 -6.15 6.24 12.71
CA ARG A 69 -5.19 6.35 13.80
C ARG A 69 -5.60 5.46 14.96
N GLY A 70 -4.77 4.48 15.27
CA GLY A 70 -4.89 3.63 16.44
C GLY A 70 -3.85 3.95 17.50
N GLU A 71 -4.24 3.88 18.76
CA GLU A 71 -3.30 4.08 19.85
C GLU A 71 -2.31 2.89 19.92
N PRO A 72 -1.13 3.06 20.55
CA PRO A 72 -0.10 2.03 20.56
C PRO A 72 -0.55 0.68 21.13
N GLU A 73 -1.51 0.69 22.04
CA GLU A 73 -2.04 -0.50 22.75
C GLU A 73 -2.71 -1.50 21.80
N ILE A 74 -3.19 -1.06 20.64
CA ILE A 74 -3.77 -1.98 19.64
C ILE A 74 -2.71 -2.73 18.82
N ASP A 75 -1.42 -2.42 19.01
CA ASP A 75 -0.30 -3.03 18.31
C ASP A 75 -0.48 -3.07 16.78
N GLY A 76 -1.01 -1.98 16.23
CA GLY A 76 -1.28 -1.81 14.80
C GLY A 76 -2.48 -2.61 14.25
N ARG A 77 -3.19 -3.35 15.07
CA ARG A 77 -4.31 -4.18 14.63
C ARG A 77 -5.54 -3.32 14.34
N VAL A 78 -5.90 -3.23 13.08
CA VAL A 78 -7.14 -2.59 12.61
C VAL A 78 -8.30 -3.56 12.79
N PHE A 79 -9.19 -3.27 13.75
CA PHE A 79 -10.29 -4.17 14.09
C PHE A 79 -11.43 -3.42 14.81
N TYR A 80 -12.41 -4.17 15.28
CA TYR A 80 -13.44 -3.66 16.18
C TYR A 80 -12.87 -3.38 17.58
N ASN A 81 -13.55 -2.49 18.31
CA ASN A 81 -13.33 -2.30 19.75
C ASN A 81 -13.79 -3.55 20.55
N ALA A 82 -13.54 -3.55 21.85
CA ALA A 82 -13.76 -4.73 22.69
C ALA A 82 -15.23 -5.17 22.81
N ASP A 83 -16.18 -4.24 22.67
CA ASP A 83 -17.63 -4.49 22.76
C ASP A 83 -18.33 -4.59 21.39
N PHE A 84 -17.56 -4.53 20.31
CA PHE A 84 -18.03 -4.60 18.92
C PHE A 84 -19.04 -3.50 18.52
N THR A 85 -19.10 -2.39 19.26
CA THR A 85 -19.95 -1.23 18.96
C THR A 85 -19.32 -0.25 17.98
N GLY A 86 -18.03 -0.39 17.70
CA GLY A 86 -17.26 0.48 16.81
C GLY A 86 -15.90 -0.10 16.49
N PHE A 87 -15.01 0.77 16.03
CA PHE A 87 -13.63 0.39 15.70
C PHE A 87 -12.65 0.78 16.81
N ASN A 88 -11.51 0.10 16.87
CA ASN A 88 -10.43 0.36 17.81
C ASN A 88 -9.49 1.49 17.36
N TYR A 89 -9.89 2.27 16.36
CA TYR A 89 -9.15 3.40 15.80
C TYR A 89 -10.06 4.60 15.57
N LYS A 90 -9.45 5.75 15.40
CA LYS A 90 -10.12 7.02 15.03
C LYS A 90 -9.89 7.30 13.56
N VAL A 91 -10.86 7.95 12.92
CA VAL A 91 -10.75 8.43 11.54
C VAL A 91 -10.40 9.91 11.58
N LEU A 92 -9.34 10.29 10.88
CA LEU A 92 -8.84 11.66 10.79
C LEU A 92 -8.78 12.10 9.33
N GLY A 93 -9.18 13.36 9.07
CA GLY A 93 -8.83 14.04 7.82
C GLY A 93 -7.43 14.65 7.97
N ARG A 94 -6.55 14.45 6.98
CA ARG A 94 -5.20 14.99 6.95
C ARG A 94 -4.86 15.48 5.55
N THR A 95 -4.21 16.62 5.44
CA THR A 95 -3.47 16.94 4.22
C THR A 95 -2.32 15.95 4.05
N PHE A 96 -1.82 15.77 2.84
CA PHE A 96 -0.66 14.88 2.61
C PHE A 96 0.55 15.32 3.46
N LYS A 97 0.79 16.61 3.56
CA LYS A 97 1.88 17.18 4.35
C LYS A 97 1.77 16.84 5.86
N GLU A 98 0.57 16.92 6.43
CA GLU A 98 0.33 16.54 7.83
C GLU A 98 0.53 15.05 8.03
N LEU A 99 -0.03 14.19 7.14
CA LEU A 99 0.16 12.75 7.17
C LEU A 99 1.64 12.37 7.14
N ILE A 100 2.40 12.99 6.24
CA ILE A 100 3.84 12.73 6.11
C ILE A 100 4.61 13.20 7.34
N SER A 101 4.23 14.34 7.91
CA SER A 101 4.81 14.82 9.18
C SER A 101 4.56 13.82 10.30
N ASP A 102 3.31 13.34 10.42
CA ASP A 102 2.93 12.35 11.42
C ASP A 102 3.69 11.01 11.22
N LEU A 103 3.82 10.53 9.99
CA LEU A 103 4.59 9.32 9.66
C LEU A 103 6.08 9.47 9.99
N LYS A 104 6.69 10.61 9.65
CA LYS A 104 8.09 10.89 9.98
C LYS A 104 8.33 10.89 11.50
N GLN A 105 7.42 11.45 12.28
CA GLN A 105 7.48 11.38 13.74
C GLN A 105 7.41 9.94 14.26
N CYS A 106 6.54 9.12 13.68
CA CYS A 106 6.42 7.71 14.07
C CYS A 106 7.70 6.89 13.81
N LEU A 107 8.52 7.25 12.83
CA LEU A 107 9.78 6.54 12.54
C LEU A 107 10.78 6.58 13.70
N SER A 108 10.75 7.63 14.52
CA SER A 108 11.66 7.83 15.65
C SER A 108 11.11 7.35 16.99
N GLN A 109 9.87 6.88 17.04
CA GLN A 109 9.19 6.49 18.28
C GLN A 109 9.08 4.96 18.39
N SER A 110 9.52 4.41 19.50
CA SER A 110 9.37 2.99 19.80
C SER A 110 7.91 2.58 20.03
N ASN A 111 7.12 3.45 20.64
CA ASN A 111 5.72 3.26 20.96
C ASN A 111 4.84 4.24 20.15
N ALA A 112 5.02 4.26 18.83
CA ALA A 112 4.27 5.14 17.95
C ALA A 112 2.82 4.65 17.78
N PRO A 113 1.85 5.58 17.63
CA PRO A 113 0.51 5.22 17.21
C PRO A 113 0.54 4.57 15.82
N MET A 114 -0.42 3.71 15.54
CA MET A 114 -0.67 3.23 14.19
C MET A 114 -1.27 4.36 13.36
N LEU A 115 -0.70 4.60 12.19
CA LEU A 115 -1.28 5.42 11.13
C LEU A 115 -1.48 4.53 9.90
N TYR A 116 -2.68 4.54 9.36
CA TYR A 116 -3.02 3.73 8.20
C TYR A 116 -3.94 4.50 7.26
N VAL A 117 -3.59 4.51 5.99
CA VAL A 117 -4.40 4.96 4.87
C VAL A 117 -4.84 3.71 4.12
N GLY A 118 -6.13 3.46 4.08
CA GLY A 118 -6.72 2.39 3.29
C GLY A 118 -6.94 2.81 1.84
N SER A 119 -7.26 1.89 0.99
CA SER A 119 -7.53 2.02 -0.44
C SER A 119 -7.86 3.43 -0.94
N THR A 120 -6.85 4.21 -1.29
CA THR A 120 -6.99 5.57 -1.79
C THR A 120 -6.59 5.61 -3.27
N MET A 121 -7.45 6.14 -4.13
CA MET A 121 -7.23 6.19 -5.58
C MET A 121 -6.01 7.04 -5.93
N ILE A 122 -5.01 6.43 -6.56
CA ILE A 122 -3.75 7.10 -6.92
C ILE A 122 -4.00 8.27 -7.87
N ASP A 123 -4.81 8.09 -8.89
CA ASP A 123 -5.00 9.10 -9.94
C ASP A 123 -5.56 10.43 -9.42
N ARG A 124 -6.31 10.40 -8.31
CA ARG A 124 -6.86 11.61 -7.69
C ARG A 124 -5.92 12.22 -6.63
N TRP A 125 -5.31 11.41 -5.78
CA TRP A 125 -4.52 11.90 -4.64
C TRP A 125 -3.03 12.09 -4.94
N LEU A 126 -2.53 11.35 -5.95
CA LEU A 126 -1.14 11.42 -6.42
C LEU A 126 -1.10 11.50 -7.96
N PRO A 127 -1.72 12.54 -8.56
CA PRO A 127 -1.78 12.65 -10.02
C PRO A 127 -0.37 12.66 -10.63
N GLY A 128 -0.20 11.88 -11.71
CA GLY A 128 1.10 11.73 -12.37
C GLY A 128 1.99 10.60 -11.80
N PHE A 129 1.66 10.03 -10.63
CA PHE A 129 2.43 8.91 -10.07
C PHE A 129 2.52 7.72 -11.05
N ARG A 130 1.42 7.40 -11.72
CA ARG A 130 1.35 6.27 -12.65
C ARG A 130 2.15 6.47 -13.94
N THR A 131 2.58 7.68 -14.28
CA THR A 131 3.44 7.91 -15.45
C THR A 131 4.79 7.21 -15.34
N GLU A 132 5.24 6.94 -14.10
CA GLU A 132 6.52 6.29 -13.80
C GLU A 132 6.37 4.96 -13.04
N ASN A 133 5.17 4.68 -12.52
CA ASN A 133 4.89 3.53 -11.65
C ASN A 133 3.56 2.89 -12.04
N ASP A 134 3.50 2.24 -13.16
CA ASP A 134 2.27 1.57 -13.63
C ASP A 134 2.55 0.20 -14.22
N ILE A 135 1.50 -0.61 -14.28
CA ILE A 135 1.47 -1.92 -14.92
C ILE A 135 0.54 -1.83 -16.12
N GLU A 136 1.04 -2.22 -17.27
CA GLU A 136 0.22 -2.31 -18.47
C GLU A 136 -0.58 -3.61 -18.46
N ILE A 137 -1.89 -3.49 -18.38
CA ILE A 137 -2.83 -4.61 -18.55
C ILE A 137 -3.61 -4.38 -19.83
N THR A 138 -3.26 -5.13 -20.86
CA THR A 138 -3.84 -5.00 -22.19
C THR A 138 -5.37 -5.16 -22.15
N ASN A 139 -6.09 -4.25 -22.76
CA ASN A 139 -7.56 -4.24 -22.88
C ASN A 139 -8.35 -4.06 -21.57
N HIS A 140 -7.72 -3.65 -20.49
CA HIS A 140 -8.42 -3.39 -19.22
C HIS A 140 -8.11 -1.99 -18.68
N SER A 141 -9.15 -1.30 -18.24
CA SER A 141 -8.99 -0.12 -17.40
C SER A 141 -8.77 -0.60 -15.95
N THR A 142 -7.63 -0.24 -15.38
CA THR A 142 -7.27 -0.66 -14.02
C THR A 142 -7.52 0.46 -13.03
N LEU A 143 -8.16 0.13 -11.91
CA LEU A 143 -8.17 0.97 -10.74
C LEU A 143 -6.85 0.77 -9.98
N ALA A 144 -6.12 1.86 -9.76
CA ALA A 144 -4.92 1.83 -8.94
C ALA A 144 -5.16 2.53 -7.60
N SER A 145 -4.87 1.85 -6.52
CA SER A 145 -5.01 2.38 -5.16
C SER A 145 -3.69 2.26 -4.40
N ILE A 146 -3.51 3.13 -3.42
CA ILE A 146 -2.39 3.09 -2.48
C ILE A 146 -2.89 2.76 -1.08
N TRP A 147 -2.14 1.90 -0.40
CA TRP A 147 -2.22 1.66 1.04
C TRP A 147 -0.91 2.12 1.66
N MET A 148 -1.00 2.89 2.72
CA MET A 148 0.19 3.46 3.35
C MET A 148 0.05 3.44 4.86
N GLY A 149 1.11 3.08 5.56
CA GLY A 149 1.10 3.07 7.02
C GLY A 149 2.47 2.76 7.62
N ASN A 150 2.56 2.88 8.95
CA ASN A 150 3.80 2.59 9.67
C ASN A 150 3.83 1.15 10.22
N ARG A 151 2.83 0.71 10.98
CA ARG A 151 2.79 -0.59 11.68
C ARG A 151 1.40 -1.22 11.64
N SER A 152 0.65 -1.03 10.55
CA SER A 152 -0.70 -1.57 10.44
C SER A 152 -0.69 -3.10 10.25
N ARG A 153 -1.60 -3.76 10.95
CA ARG A 153 -1.92 -5.18 10.81
C ARG A 153 -3.36 -5.30 10.35
N ILE A 154 -3.53 -5.62 9.08
CA ILE A 154 -4.84 -5.76 8.46
C ILE A 154 -5.29 -7.21 8.61
N ALA A 155 -6.55 -7.42 9.05
CA ALA A 155 -7.14 -8.74 9.11
C ALA A 155 -7.22 -9.37 7.72
N ALA A 156 -7.11 -10.70 7.64
CA ALA A 156 -7.34 -11.41 6.40
C ALA A 156 -8.76 -11.12 5.90
N HIS A 157 -8.88 -10.81 4.62
CA HIS A 157 -10.13 -10.44 3.97
C HIS A 157 -10.15 -10.99 2.54
N TYR A 158 -11.30 -10.89 1.92
CA TYR A 158 -11.54 -11.29 0.54
C TYR A 158 -11.94 -10.05 -0.27
N ASP A 159 -11.29 -9.88 -1.40
CA ASP A 159 -11.62 -8.86 -2.38
C ASP A 159 -12.51 -9.47 -3.49
N PHE A 160 -13.56 -8.78 -3.88
CA PHE A 160 -14.52 -9.27 -4.87
C PHE A 160 -13.98 -9.27 -6.31
N ALA A 161 -12.97 -8.47 -6.58
CA ALA A 161 -12.33 -8.39 -7.90
C ALA A 161 -10.94 -9.02 -7.87
N SER A 162 -10.47 -9.47 -9.03
CA SER A 162 -9.06 -9.84 -9.20
C SER A 162 -8.19 -8.63 -8.90
N ASN A 163 -7.17 -8.79 -8.07
CA ASN A 163 -6.27 -7.73 -7.73
C ASN A 163 -4.80 -8.15 -7.85
N ILE A 164 -3.92 -7.14 -7.89
CA ILE A 164 -2.46 -7.28 -7.88
C ILE A 164 -1.95 -6.39 -6.75
N ALA A 165 -1.15 -6.95 -5.84
CA ALA A 165 -0.57 -6.26 -4.69
C ALA A 165 0.95 -6.47 -4.61
#